data_eefb94ed472808dac44ddb3be927682a
#
_entry.id   eefb94ed472808dac44ddb3be927682a
#
_cell.length_a   1.000
_cell.length_b   1.000
_cell.length_c   1.000
_cell.angle_alpha   90.00
_cell.angle_beta   90.00
_cell.angle_gamma   90.00
#
_symmetry.space_group_name_H-M   'P 1'
#
loop_
_entity.id
_entity.type
_entity.pdbx_description
1 polymer ?
#
loop_
_entity_poly.entity_id
_entity_poly.type
_entity_poly.pdbx_seq_one_letter_code
_entity_poly.pdbx_strand_id
1 'polypeptide(L)'
;MDYKEKNPKAYWEIMRWLFDKDEGAGLSLVKVELGCDLDTSSGAEPATKRSEDEKANVNRGAGFMFAHDAQVINPDVEVDMLCWSMPEWVSEEYEVSNKNGYKARYKWYKETIDAVYDTWNVKVNYVSANKNEKELEVDWTIYLANALKNEKNEKYDYDKIKIVAADETDTMYIADKMLKNKKYRDAVDVLGFHYNSYMSKNVLKLNKEYGKEIWFSEGTSVATDSIFGSNNTTDGVSTSGTNGMLDVANRIIIGYGMSNMTMYEFQPSVAAFYDGSVYYPKQLITANKPWSGYYEIGNGLVMTMHFTNFIKKGWQYITSGCYGDGTQS
;
A
#
# COMPACT_ATOMS: atom_id res chain seq x y z
N MET A 1 -16.57 5.45 -6.77
CA MET A 1 -17.88 6.05 -6.37
C MET A 1 -18.92 5.77 -7.43
N ASP A 2 -18.78 6.22 -8.66
CA ASP A 2 -19.78 6.03 -9.73
C ASP A 2 -20.11 4.56 -10.01
N TYR A 3 -19.12 3.69 -9.95
CA TYR A 3 -19.35 2.26 -10.16
C TYR A 3 -20.31 1.68 -9.10
N LYS A 4 -20.10 2.04 -7.84
CA LYS A 4 -20.95 1.63 -6.72
C LYS A 4 -22.39 2.11 -6.87
N GLU A 5 -22.55 3.36 -7.32
CA GLU A 5 -23.89 3.96 -7.50
C GLU A 5 -24.62 3.42 -8.73
N LYS A 6 -23.92 3.27 -9.85
CA LYS A 6 -24.53 2.89 -11.14
C LYS A 6 -24.70 1.38 -11.30
N ASN A 7 -23.78 0.60 -10.75
CA ASN A 7 -23.76 -0.85 -10.86
C ASN A 7 -23.44 -1.53 -9.53
N PRO A 8 -24.28 -1.35 -8.50
CA PRO A 8 -23.98 -1.86 -7.15
C PRO A 8 -23.76 -3.36 -7.10
N LYS A 9 -24.46 -4.14 -7.94
CA LYS A 9 -24.26 -5.59 -8.00
C LYS A 9 -22.83 -5.94 -8.40
N ALA A 10 -22.37 -5.41 -9.53
CA ALA A 10 -21.00 -5.66 -10.03
C ALA A 10 -19.94 -5.10 -9.08
N TYR A 11 -20.17 -3.94 -8.47
CA TYR A 11 -19.30 -3.39 -7.46
C TYR A 11 -19.09 -4.35 -6.28
N TRP A 12 -20.16 -4.86 -5.71
CA TRP A 12 -20.08 -5.79 -4.57
C TRP A 12 -19.55 -7.18 -4.96
N GLU A 13 -19.71 -7.59 -6.21
CA GLU A 13 -19.02 -8.79 -6.75
C GLU A 13 -17.51 -8.56 -6.78
N ILE A 14 -17.04 -7.39 -7.25
CA ILE A 14 -15.62 -7.02 -7.23
C ILE A 14 -15.08 -7.01 -5.79
N MET A 15 -15.82 -6.41 -4.85
CA MET A 15 -15.41 -6.38 -3.44
C MET A 15 -15.27 -7.79 -2.86
N ARG A 16 -16.17 -8.72 -3.21
CA ARG A 16 -16.05 -10.13 -2.81
C ARG A 16 -14.85 -10.81 -3.45
N TRP A 17 -14.61 -10.60 -4.74
CA TRP A 17 -13.43 -11.15 -5.41
C TRP A 17 -12.13 -10.75 -4.73
N LEU A 18 -12.04 -9.53 -4.22
CA LEU A 18 -10.84 -9.02 -3.55
C LEU A 18 -10.73 -9.48 -2.09
N PHE A 19 -11.80 -9.39 -1.32
CA PHE A 19 -11.72 -9.43 0.15
C PHE A 19 -12.41 -10.62 0.81
N ASP A 20 -13.29 -11.33 0.14
CA ASP A 20 -13.93 -12.52 0.72
C ASP A 20 -12.89 -13.61 0.97
N LYS A 21 -12.90 -14.18 2.19
CA LYS A 21 -11.89 -15.15 2.64
C LYS A 21 -12.11 -16.55 2.11
N ASP A 22 -13.33 -16.87 1.70
CA ASP A 22 -13.74 -18.21 1.29
C ASP A 22 -13.90 -18.31 -0.23
N GLU A 23 -14.46 -17.28 -0.86
CA GLU A 23 -14.78 -17.28 -2.28
C GLU A 23 -13.91 -16.32 -3.12
N GLY A 24 -13.14 -15.43 -2.47
CA GLY A 24 -12.28 -14.43 -3.09
C GLY A 24 -10.81 -14.61 -2.80
N ALA A 25 -10.05 -13.54 -3.05
CA ALA A 25 -8.62 -13.51 -2.76
C ALA A 25 -8.30 -13.27 -1.27
N GLY A 26 -9.28 -12.92 -0.45
CA GLY A 26 -9.10 -12.71 0.98
C GLY A 26 -8.01 -11.68 1.31
N LEU A 27 -7.88 -10.64 0.49
CA LEU A 27 -6.88 -9.59 0.73
C LEU A 27 -7.09 -8.98 2.11
N SER A 28 -6.00 -8.71 2.81
CA SER A 28 -6.01 -8.35 4.23
C SER A 28 -5.63 -6.92 4.53
N LEU A 29 -5.28 -6.14 3.50
CA LEU A 29 -4.87 -4.75 3.65
C LEU A 29 -5.40 -3.92 2.48
N VAL A 30 -5.80 -2.69 2.77
CA VAL A 30 -6.06 -1.63 1.79
C VAL A 30 -5.11 -0.47 2.07
N LYS A 31 -4.25 -0.16 1.12
CA LYS A 31 -3.45 1.07 1.15
C LYS A 31 -4.24 2.18 0.45
N VAL A 32 -4.47 3.26 1.16
CA VAL A 32 -5.16 4.46 0.66
C VAL A 32 -4.15 5.57 0.48
N GLU A 33 -4.08 6.14 -0.71
CA GLU A 33 -3.27 7.32 -0.98
C GLU A 33 -3.86 8.54 -0.26
N LEU A 34 -3.07 9.16 0.58
CA LEU A 34 -3.43 10.45 1.16
C LEU A 34 -3.13 11.53 0.11
N GLY A 35 -4.18 11.98 -0.55
CA GLY A 35 -4.10 12.88 -1.69
C GLY A 35 -3.79 14.32 -1.32
N CYS A 36 -3.34 15.08 -2.29
CA CYS A 36 -2.86 16.44 -2.12
C CYS A 36 -3.33 17.41 -3.22
N ASP A 37 -4.17 16.99 -4.15
CA ASP A 37 -4.60 17.74 -5.35
C ASP A 37 -3.43 18.13 -6.31
N LEU A 38 -2.22 17.62 -6.07
CA LEU A 38 -1.09 17.80 -6.98
C LEU A 38 -1.08 16.71 -8.05
N ASP A 39 -0.04 16.67 -8.86
CA ASP A 39 0.07 15.75 -9.99
C ASP A 39 -0.54 14.38 -9.70
N THR A 40 -1.61 14.09 -10.39
CA THR A 40 -2.42 12.89 -10.22
C THR A 40 -2.29 11.96 -11.41
N SER A 41 -1.16 11.97 -12.07
CA SER A 41 -0.91 11.14 -13.25
C SER A 41 -1.26 9.67 -13.05
N SER A 42 -1.19 9.17 -11.82
CA SER A 42 -1.62 7.83 -11.44
C SER A 42 -3.01 7.76 -10.82
N GLY A 43 -3.77 8.84 -10.78
CA GLY A 43 -5.10 8.88 -10.19
C GLY A 43 -5.10 8.99 -8.67
N ALA A 44 -4.14 9.70 -8.10
CA ALA A 44 -4.06 9.95 -6.67
C ALA A 44 -5.35 10.57 -6.10
N GLU A 45 -5.65 10.26 -4.86
CA GLU A 45 -6.82 10.76 -4.15
C GLU A 45 -6.75 12.30 -4.00
N PRO A 46 -7.89 13.01 -4.04
CA PRO A 46 -7.95 14.42 -3.73
C PRO A 46 -7.53 14.72 -2.29
N ALA A 47 -7.01 15.93 -2.05
CA ALA A 47 -6.64 16.36 -0.71
C ALA A 47 -7.83 16.30 0.25
N THR A 48 -7.63 15.67 1.40
CA THR A 48 -8.63 15.65 2.46
C THR A 48 -8.81 17.01 3.10
N LYS A 49 -7.76 17.84 3.08
CA LYS A 49 -7.77 19.24 3.52
C LYS A 49 -7.01 20.11 2.54
N ARG A 50 -7.66 21.13 2.00
CA ARG A 50 -7.10 22.11 1.06
C ARG A 50 -6.58 23.38 1.71
N SER A 51 -6.91 23.58 3.00
CA SER A 51 -6.38 24.64 3.84
C SER A 51 -6.26 24.18 5.29
N GLU A 52 -5.52 24.93 6.10
CA GLU A 52 -5.32 24.59 7.50
C GLU A 52 -6.63 24.59 8.29
N ASP A 53 -7.54 25.52 8.00
CA ASP A 53 -8.81 25.70 8.72
C ASP A 53 -9.94 24.84 8.16
N GLU A 54 -9.72 24.17 7.03
CA GLU A 54 -10.74 23.31 6.45
C GLU A 54 -10.92 22.06 7.31
N LYS A 55 -12.17 21.67 7.55
CA LYS A 55 -12.49 20.35 8.11
C LYS A 55 -12.07 19.26 7.15
N ALA A 56 -11.39 18.24 7.64
CA ALA A 56 -11.02 17.09 6.79
C ALA A 56 -12.26 16.45 6.15
N ASN A 57 -12.23 16.35 4.83
CA ASN A 57 -13.29 15.75 4.01
C ASN A 57 -12.76 14.49 3.31
N VAL A 58 -13.05 13.36 3.91
CA VAL A 58 -12.62 12.03 3.44
C VAL A 58 -13.58 11.40 2.41
N ASN A 59 -14.59 12.15 1.98
CA ASN A 59 -15.53 11.75 0.93
C ASN A 59 -15.17 12.34 -0.45
N ARG A 60 -14.10 13.13 -0.56
CA ARG A 60 -13.67 13.66 -1.86
C ARG A 60 -13.14 12.56 -2.79
N GLY A 61 -12.41 11.62 -2.24
CA GLY A 61 -11.88 10.46 -2.94
C GLY A 61 -12.64 9.18 -2.64
N ALA A 62 -12.27 8.11 -3.34
CA ALA A 62 -12.89 6.81 -3.19
C ALA A 62 -12.18 5.89 -2.19
N GLY A 63 -10.93 6.18 -1.84
CA GLY A 63 -10.06 5.25 -1.11
C GLY A 63 -10.61 4.83 0.25
N PHE A 64 -11.04 5.78 1.09
CA PHE A 64 -11.59 5.44 2.42
C PHE A 64 -12.97 4.79 2.37
N MET A 65 -13.82 5.15 1.39
CA MET A 65 -15.06 4.43 1.12
C MET A 65 -14.75 2.98 0.71
N PHE A 66 -13.77 2.78 -0.15
CA PHE A 66 -13.34 1.44 -0.58
C PHE A 66 -12.79 0.63 0.59
N ALA A 67 -12.00 1.22 1.47
CA ALA A 67 -11.51 0.57 2.68
C ALA A 67 -12.65 0.16 3.63
N HIS A 68 -13.65 1.04 3.82
CA HIS A 68 -14.86 0.69 4.57
C HIS A 68 -15.60 -0.50 3.93
N ASP A 69 -15.81 -0.47 2.64
CA ASP A 69 -16.53 -1.54 1.94
C ASP A 69 -15.75 -2.86 1.93
N ALA A 70 -14.42 -2.80 1.92
CA ALA A 70 -13.58 -3.97 2.14
C ALA A 70 -13.81 -4.58 3.53
N GLN A 71 -13.93 -3.75 4.58
CA GLN A 71 -14.23 -4.21 5.94
C GLN A 71 -15.67 -4.71 6.10
N VAL A 72 -16.60 -4.28 5.27
CA VAL A 72 -17.96 -4.88 5.22
C VAL A 72 -17.89 -6.34 4.76
N ILE A 73 -17.02 -6.67 3.81
CA ILE A 73 -16.81 -8.05 3.33
C ILE A 73 -15.92 -8.84 4.30
N ASN A 74 -14.82 -8.23 4.74
CA ASN A 74 -13.84 -8.85 5.61
C ASN A 74 -13.43 -7.88 6.73
N PRO A 75 -14.02 -7.99 7.92
CA PRO A 75 -13.75 -7.09 9.05
C PRO A 75 -12.29 -7.05 9.51
N ASP A 76 -11.46 -8.03 9.12
CA ASP A 76 -10.05 -8.09 9.51
C ASP A 76 -9.13 -7.34 8.54
N VAL A 77 -9.68 -6.66 7.52
CA VAL A 77 -8.89 -5.83 6.61
C VAL A 77 -8.31 -4.65 7.37
N GLU A 78 -6.99 -4.52 7.33
CA GLU A 78 -6.26 -3.38 7.87
C GLU A 78 -6.14 -2.27 6.83
N VAL A 79 -5.89 -1.06 7.29
CA VAL A 79 -5.78 0.12 6.41
C VAL A 79 -4.43 0.79 6.63
N ASP A 80 -3.69 0.98 5.55
CA ASP A 80 -2.50 1.80 5.47
C ASP A 80 -2.84 3.13 4.78
N MET A 81 -2.26 4.22 5.26
CA MET A 81 -2.43 5.55 4.73
C MET A 81 -1.10 6.05 4.17
N LEU A 82 -0.96 5.99 2.84
CA LEU A 82 0.25 6.40 2.12
C LEU A 82 0.24 7.91 1.84
N CYS A 83 1.27 8.61 2.26
CA CYS A 83 1.48 10.00 1.87
C CYS A 83 1.99 10.09 0.43
N TRP A 84 1.13 10.43 -0.53
CA TRP A 84 1.54 10.64 -1.91
C TRP A 84 2.35 11.93 -2.07
N SER A 85 1.78 13.02 -1.60
CA SER A 85 2.43 14.32 -1.46
C SER A 85 1.69 15.16 -0.42
N MET A 86 2.17 16.34 -0.12
CA MET A 86 1.58 17.23 0.87
C MET A 86 0.69 18.29 0.22
N PRO A 87 -0.46 18.66 0.82
CA PRO A 87 -1.21 19.84 0.41
C PRO A 87 -0.35 21.10 0.50
N GLU A 88 -0.67 22.09 -0.34
CA GLU A 88 0.08 23.35 -0.42
C GLU A 88 0.28 24.02 0.94
N TRP A 89 -0.78 24.17 1.72
CA TRP A 89 -0.73 24.79 3.05
C TRP A 89 0.24 24.09 4.03
N VAL A 90 0.44 22.76 3.88
CA VAL A 90 1.44 22.03 4.66
C VAL A 90 2.84 22.33 4.15
N SER A 91 3.01 22.42 2.84
CA SER A 91 4.30 22.73 2.21
C SER A 91 4.78 24.14 2.55
N GLU A 92 3.86 25.13 2.57
CA GLU A 92 4.14 26.50 2.98
C GLU A 92 4.68 26.58 4.42
N GLU A 93 4.15 25.78 5.34
CA GLU A 93 4.66 25.72 6.71
C GLU A 93 6.09 25.17 6.81
N TYR A 94 6.51 24.28 5.88
CA TYR A 94 7.89 23.85 5.78
C TYR A 94 8.82 24.97 5.28
N GLU A 95 8.34 25.90 4.46
CA GLU A 95 9.11 27.07 4.03
C GLU A 95 9.43 28.00 5.22
N VAL A 96 8.54 28.06 6.20
CA VAL A 96 8.79 28.81 7.45
C VAL A 96 9.82 28.11 8.31
N SER A 97 9.65 26.84 8.60
CA SER A 97 10.60 25.98 9.30
C SER A 97 10.17 24.50 9.28
N ASN A 98 11.13 23.60 9.40
CA ASN A 98 10.83 22.18 9.57
C ASN A 98 9.91 21.92 10.79
N LYS A 99 10.06 22.67 11.87
CA LYS A 99 9.22 22.52 13.07
C LYS A 99 7.76 22.85 12.79
N ASN A 100 7.51 23.89 12.01
CA ASN A 100 6.14 24.26 11.61
C ASN A 100 5.58 23.21 10.64
N GLY A 101 6.35 22.86 9.63
CA GLY A 101 5.96 21.82 8.66
C GLY A 101 5.60 20.50 9.32
N TYR A 102 6.38 20.04 10.32
CA TYR A 102 6.06 18.82 11.07
C TYR A 102 4.74 18.94 11.83
N LYS A 103 4.44 20.06 12.42
CA LYS A 103 3.16 20.29 13.11
C LYS A 103 1.98 20.31 12.15
N ALA A 104 2.13 21.01 11.02
CA ALA A 104 1.10 21.10 10.00
C ALA A 104 0.81 19.72 9.36
N ARG A 105 1.87 18.98 9.03
CA ARG A 105 1.74 17.62 8.46
C ARG A 105 1.11 16.65 9.45
N TYR A 106 1.49 16.70 10.73
CA TYR A 106 0.85 15.89 11.75
C TYR A 106 -0.61 16.26 11.96
N LYS A 107 -0.94 17.55 11.99
CA LYS A 107 -2.33 18.04 12.06
C LYS A 107 -3.17 17.49 10.91
N TRP A 108 -2.64 17.54 9.68
CA TRP A 108 -3.30 16.99 8.51
C TRP A 108 -3.53 15.48 8.64
N TYR A 109 -2.51 14.70 9.04
CA TYR A 109 -2.64 13.26 9.28
C TYR A 109 -3.71 12.97 10.33
N LYS A 110 -3.57 13.60 11.49
CA LYS A 110 -4.48 13.39 12.60
C LYS A 110 -5.94 13.71 12.24
N GLU A 111 -6.19 14.88 11.69
CA GLU A 111 -7.54 15.31 11.34
C GLU A 111 -8.14 14.44 10.22
N THR A 112 -7.31 13.92 9.32
CA THR A 112 -7.76 12.92 8.34
C THR A 112 -8.13 11.61 9.02
N ILE A 113 -7.30 11.08 9.91
CA ILE A 113 -7.57 9.84 10.66
C ILE A 113 -8.86 9.97 11.49
N ASP A 114 -9.03 11.08 12.20
CA ASP A 114 -10.26 11.36 12.96
C ASP A 114 -11.49 11.38 12.03
N ALA A 115 -11.40 12.05 10.90
CA ALA A 115 -12.49 12.14 9.93
C ALA A 115 -12.83 10.78 9.27
N VAL A 116 -11.83 9.95 9.02
CA VAL A 116 -12.03 8.56 8.50
C VAL A 116 -12.79 7.74 9.52
N TYR A 117 -12.40 7.80 10.77
CA TYR A 117 -13.08 7.08 11.84
C TYR A 117 -14.51 7.58 12.05
N ASP A 118 -14.70 8.90 12.14
CA ASP A 118 -16.01 9.51 12.39
C ASP A 118 -16.98 9.32 11.20
N THR A 119 -16.48 9.25 9.97
CA THR A 119 -17.31 9.13 8.76
C THR A 119 -17.59 7.69 8.38
N TRP A 120 -16.57 6.84 8.44
CA TRP A 120 -16.60 5.47 7.90
C TRP A 120 -16.47 4.39 8.96
N ASN A 121 -16.21 4.74 10.21
CA ASN A 121 -15.85 3.79 11.29
C ASN A 121 -14.66 2.88 10.91
N VAL A 122 -13.75 3.41 10.08
CA VAL A 122 -12.54 2.73 9.64
C VAL A 122 -11.38 3.16 10.52
N LYS A 123 -10.59 2.19 10.99
CA LYS A 123 -9.35 2.44 11.72
C LYS A 123 -8.17 2.39 10.75
N VAL A 124 -7.34 3.41 10.77
CA VAL A 124 -6.04 3.43 10.10
C VAL A 124 -5.05 2.67 10.98
N ASN A 125 -4.47 1.60 10.48
CA ASN A 125 -3.57 0.72 11.21
C ASN A 125 -2.10 1.08 10.97
N TYR A 126 -1.81 1.62 9.79
CA TYR A 126 -0.47 1.99 9.34
C TYR A 126 -0.50 3.37 8.70
N VAL A 127 0.62 4.07 8.80
CA VAL A 127 0.85 5.33 8.10
C VAL A 127 2.25 5.33 7.50
N SER A 128 2.35 5.77 6.26
CA SER A 128 3.65 6.00 5.64
C SER A 128 4.30 7.26 6.21
N ALA A 129 5.56 7.14 6.65
CA ALA A 129 6.32 8.27 7.12
C ALA A 129 6.81 9.15 5.97
N ASN A 130 7.29 8.52 4.90
CA ASN A 130 7.84 9.21 3.74
C ASN A 130 6.75 9.57 2.73
N LYS A 131 7.00 10.56 1.91
CA LYS A 131 6.25 10.73 0.67
C LYS A 131 6.58 9.59 -0.27
N ASN A 132 5.57 9.10 -0.98
CA ASN A 132 5.74 8.01 -1.92
C ASN A 132 6.91 8.25 -2.88
N GLU A 133 7.83 7.30 -2.96
CA GLU A 133 9.00 7.31 -3.85
C GLU A 133 9.87 8.58 -3.73
N LYS A 134 10.03 9.09 -2.52
CA LYS A 134 10.87 10.27 -2.22
C LYS A 134 11.89 9.96 -1.14
N GLU A 135 12.81 10.91 -0.92
CA GLU A 135 13.89 10.78 0.05
C GLU A 135 13.41 10.50 1.47
N LEU A 136 14.25 9.80 2.22
CA LEU A 136 14.00 9.45 3.61
C LEU A 136 14.00 10.68 4.53
N GLU A 137 12.90 10.89 5.21
CA GLU A 137 12.66 12.01 6.13
C GLU A 137 12.85 11.56 7.60
N VAL A 138 14.12 11.35 8.01
CA VAL A 138 14.45 10.76 9.32
C VAL A 138 13.86 11.52 10.50
N ASP A 139 14.04 12.84 10.53
CA ASP A 139 13.59 13.67 11.66
C ASP A 139 12.08 13.80 11.71
N TRP A 140 11.43 13.85 10.55
CA TRP A 140 9.97 13.80 10.46
C TRP A 140 9.43 12.45 10.98
N THR A 141 10.04 11.34 10.57
CA THR A 141 9.61 10.00 11.02
C THR A 141 9.69 9.88 12.55
N ILE A 142 10.77 10.36 13.15
CA ILE A 142 10.93 10.39 14.60
C ILE A 142 9.87 11.30 15.25
N TYR A 143 9.60 12.45 14.65
CA TYR A 143 8.55 13.35 15.13
C TYR A 143 7.18 12.71 15.07
N LEU A 144 6.82 12.09 13.94
CA LEU A 144 5.54 11.40 13.73
C LEU A 144 5.33 10.29 14.77
N ALA A 145 6.33 9.44 14.98
CA ALA A 145 6.27 8.36 15.98
C ALA A 145 6.01 8.89 17.39
N ASN A 146 6.70 9.97 17.76
CA ASN A 146 6.49 10.61 19.06
C ASN A 146 5.10 11.27 19.17
N ALA A 147 4.63 11.88 18.09
CA ALA A 147 3.32 12.55 18.07
C ALA A 147 2.20 11.52 18.22
N LEU A 148 2.23 10.44 17.43
CA LEU A 148 1.26 9.34 17.54
C LEU A 148 1.24 8.71 18.94
N LYS A 149 2.40 8.41 19.49
CA LYS A 149 2.52 7.79 20.81
C LYS A 149 1.97 8.66 21.95
N ASN A 150 2.07 9.96 21.82
CA ASN A 150 1.62 10.91 22.86
C ASN A 150 0.22 11.48 22.61
N GLU A 151 -0.39 11.15 21.48
CA GLU A 151 -1.74 11.64 21.17
C GLU A 151 -2.75 11.05 22.16
N LYS A 152 -3.61 11.93 22.68
CA LYS A 152 -4.68 11.56 23.59
C LYS A 152 -6.00 11.68 22.86
N ASN A 153 -6.62 10.56 22.58
CA ASN A 153 -7.94 10.52 21.95
C ASN A 153 -8.77 9.42 22.63
N GLU A 154 -10.00 9.77 23.05
CA GLU A 154 -10.88 8.81 23.72
C GLU A 154 -11.50 7.80 22.76
N LYS A 155 -11.55 8.12 21.47
CA LYS A 155 -12.18 7.30 20.43
C LYS A 155 -11.18 6.38 19.71
N TYR A 156 -9.90 6.75 19.68
CA TYR A 156 -8.92 6.14 18.80
C TYR A 156 -7.55 5.97 19.47
N ASP A 157 -7.02 4.76 19.42
CA ASP A 157 -5.71 4.43 19.98
C ASP A 157 -4.60 4.77 18.99
N TYR A 158 -4.17 6.03 18.94
CA TYR A 158 -3.10 6.50 18.06
C TYR A 158 -1.75 5.82 18.29
N ASP A 159 -1.47 5.40 19.50
CA ASP A 159 -0.23 4.70 19.88
C ASP A 159 -0.11 3.29 19.28
N LYS A 160 -1.19 2.77 18.71
CA LYS A 160 -1.21 1.49 18.00
C LYS A 160 -0.99 1.61 16.50
N ILE A 161 -1.01 2.83 15.96
CA ILE A 161 -0.72 3.05 14.54
C ILE A 161 0.76 2.77 14.30
N LYS A 162 1.04 1.85 13.39
CA LYS A 162 2.40 1.50 12.98
C LYS A 162 2.90 2.41 11.86
N ILE A 163 4.20 2.64 11.84
CA ILE A 163 4.85 3.45 10.82
C ILE A 163 5.53 2.57 9.80
N VAL A 164 5.11 2.72 8.53
CA VAL A 164 5.79 2.17 7.36
C VAL A 164 6.81 3.20 6.87
N ALA A 165 8.01 2.76 6.59
CA ALA A 165 9.05 3.64 6.05
C ALA A 165 9.84 2.95 4.95
N ALA A 166 10.42 3.71 4.16
CA ALA A 166 10.91 3.80 2.83
C ALA A 166 9.78 4.03 1.82
N ASP A 167 8.94 3.07 1.51
CA ASP A 167 7.93 3.17 0.44
C ASP A 167 8.55 3.70 -0.87
N GLU A 168 9.62 3.00 -1.31
CA GLU A 168 10.44 3.43 -2.43
C GLU A 168 11.29 2.27 -2.98
N THR A 169 11.80 2.42 -4.20
CA THR A 169 12.51 1.35 -4.94
C THR A 169 13.92 1.08 -4.43
N ASP A 170 14.73 2.10 -4.19
CA ASP A 170 16.17 1.96 -3.95
C ASP A 170 16.64 2.43 -2.56
N THR A 171 15.75 2.49 -1.61
CA THR A 171 16.02 3.04 -0.28
C THR A 171 16.52 2.03 0.74
N MET A 172 17.11 0.91 0.31
CA MET A 172 17.67 -0.07 1.27
C MET A 172 18.71 0.52 2.23
N TYR A 173 19.28 1.68 1.90
CA TYR A 173 20.15 2.44 2.81
C TYR A 173 19.41 2.98 4.05
N ILE A 174 18.09 2.91 4.11
CA ILE A 174 17.33 3.16 5.36
C ILE A 174 17.85 2.28 6.48
N ALA A 175 18.19 1.03 6.18
CA ALA A 175 18.73 0.10 7.17
C ALA A 175 20.04 0.59 7.77
N ASP A 176 20.92 1.20 6.97
CA ASP A 176 22.18 1.77 7.45
C ASP A 176 21.95 2.94 8.40
N LYS A 177 20.95 3.79 8.09
CA LYS A 177 20.54 4.89 8.96
C LYS A 177 19.94 4.38 10.28
N MET A 178 19.06 3.40 10.21
CA MET A 178 18.41 2.82 11.40
C MET A 178 19.39 2.07 12.29
N LEU A 179 20.37 1.36 11.75
CA LEU A 179 21.41 0.69 12.55
C LEU A 179 22.28 1.69 13.33
N LYS A 180 22.50 2.88 12.77
CA LYS A 180 23.28 3.96 13.40
C LYS A 180 22.46 4.88 14.30
N ASN A 181 21.15 4.97 14.09
CA ASN A 181 20.26 5.87 14.82
C ASN A 181 19.16 5.08 15.53
N LYS A 182 19.34 4.89 16.84
CA LYS A 182 18.36 4.16 17.66
C LYS A 182 16.96 4.80 17.64
N LYS A 183 16.88 6.15 17.69
CA LYS A 183 15.58 6.84 17.69
C LYS A 183 14.83 6.61 16.39
N TYR A 184 15.52 6.64 15.26
CA TYR A 184 14.92 6.34 13.96
C TYR A 184 14.50 4.88 13.87
N ARG A 185 15.34 3.95 14.31
CA ARG A 185 15.00 2.53 14.36
C ARG A 185 13.77 2.24 15.23
N ASP A 186 13.67 2.90 16.39
CA ASP A 186 12.52 2.73 17.29
C ASP A 186 11.23 3.37 16.72
N ALA A 187 11.35 4.34 15.83
CA ALA A 187 10.22 5.04 15.21
C ALA A 187 9.60 4.30 14.02
N VAL A 188 10.32 3.37 13.41
CA VAL A 188 9.85 2.62 12.22
C VAL A 188 9.45 1.21 12.64
N ASP A 189 8.26 0.77 12.26
CA ASP A 189 7.77 -0.56 12.52
C ASP A 189 7.96 -1.48 11.32
N VAL A 190 7.71 -0.98 10.12
CA VAL A 190 7.73 -1.72 8.86
C VAL A 190 8.67 -1.07 7.87
N LEU A 191 9.43 -1.90 7.18
CA LEU A 191 10.28 -1.50 6.05
C LEU A 191 9.55 -1.87 4.75
N GLY A 192 9.02 -0.88 4.06
CA GLY A 192 8.30 -1.03 2.79
C GLY A 192 9.23 -0.76 1.60
N PHE A 193 9.28 -1.67 0.64
CA PHE A 193 10.07 -1.53 -0.58
C PHE A 193 9.21 -1.80 -1.81
N HIS A 194 9.39 -0.98 -2.84
CA HIS A 194 8.67 -1.12 -4.09
C HIS A 194 9.46 -2.00 -5.07
N TYR A 195 8.74 -2.81 -5.82
CA TYR A 195 9.21 -3.57 -6.99
C TYR A 195 10.45 -4.47 -6.77
N ASN A 196 10.86 -4.72 -5.54
CA ASN A 196 12.05 -5.49 -5.23
C ASN A 196 11.78 -6.57 -4.18
N SER A 197 12.06 -7.81 -4.54
CA SER A 197 11.92 -8.99 -3.67
C SER A 197 13.23 -9.38 -2.96
N TYR A 198 14.36 -8.76 -3.30
CA TYR A 198 15.66 -9.05 -2.70
C TYR A 198 16.08 -7.95 -1.74
N MET A 199 16.47 -8.34 -0.53
CA MET A 199 16.83 -7.40 0.52
C MET A 199 18.31 -7.43 0.84
N SER A 200 18.86 -6.26 1.21
CA SER A 200 20.24 -6.14 1.67
C SER A 200 20.44 -6.85 3.02
N LYS A 201 21.68 -7.21 3.31
CA LYS A 201 22.06 -7.82 4.59
C LYS A 201 21.66 -6.97 5.80
N ASN A 202 21.69 -5.65 5.69
CA ASN A 202 21.33 -4.74 6.76
C ASN A 202 19.81 -4.66 6.98
N VAL A 203 19.00 -4.76 5.92
CA VAL A 203 17.55 -4.91 6.03
C VAL A 203 17.21 -6.22 6.75
N LEU A 204 17.79 -7.33 6.30
CA LEU A 204 17.58 -8.64 6.93
C LEU A 204 18.06 -8.66 8.40
N LYS A 205 19.13 -7.92 8.72
CA LYS A 205 19.59 -7.74 10.11
C LYS A 205 18.55 -7.02 10.96
N LEU A 206 17.95 -5.94 10.45
CA LEU A 206 16.87 -5.24 11.18
C LEU A 206 15.66 -6.14 11.44
N ASN A 207 15.30 -6.96 10.48
CA ASN A 207 14.23 -7.94 10.66
C ASN A 207 14.58 -8.95 11.74
N LYS A 208 15.75 -9.60 11.63
CA LYS A 208 16.16 -10.69 12.50
C LYS A 208 16.46 -10.25 13.95
N GLU A 209 17.17 -9.13 14.12
CA GLU A 209 17.68 -8.68 15.43
C GLU A 209 16.76 -7.68 16.13
N TYR A 210 15.94 -6.94 15.37
CA TYR A 210 15.09 -5.87 15.90
C TYR A 210 13.60 -6.06 15.60
N GLY A 211 13.22 -7.18 14.98
CA GLY A 211 11.82 -7.54 14.72
C GLY A 211 11.10 -6.61 13.73
N LYS A 212 11.83 -5.93 12.85
CA LYS A 212 11.21 -5.06 11.86
C LYS A 212 10.58 -5.89 10.75
N GLU A 213 9.30 -5.67 10.48
CA GLU A 213 8.63 -6.30 9.35
C GLU A 213 9.22 -5.78 8.03
N ILE A 214 9.19 -6.61 6.99
CA ILE A 214 9.61 -6.23 5.64
C ILE A 214 8.43 -6.50 4.71
N TRP A 215 8.01 -5.47 3.97
CA TRP A 215 6.92 -5.55 3.03
C TRP A 215 7.39 -5.27 1.60
N PHE A 216 6.81 -5.99 0.66
CA PHE A 216 6.76 -5.59 -0.73
C PHE A 216 5.59 -4.60 -0.85
N SER A 217 5.86 -3.32 -0.55
CA SER A 217 4.82 -2.34 -0.28
C SER A 217 4.24 -1.66 -1.51
N GLU A 218 4.74 -1.97 -2.69
CA GLU A 218 4.11 -1.65 -3.96
C GLU A 218 4.62 -2.57 -5.06
N GLY A 219 3.71 -3.16 -5.80
CA GLY A 219 4.01 -3.95 -6.98
C GLY A 219 2.82 -4.04 -7.93
N THR A 220 3.10 -4.42 -9.16
CA THR A 220 2.08 -4.59 -10.17
C THR A 220 1.55 -6.00 -10.16
N SER A 221 0.30 -6.15 -10.54
CA SER A 221 -0.28 -7.41 -10.91
C SER A 221 0.21 -7.85 -12.30
N VAL A 222 -0.29 -8.96 -12.77
CA VAL A 222 -0.12 -9.33 -14.17
C VAL A 222 -0.80 -8.32 -15.05
N ALA A 223 -0.07 -7.80 -16.00
CA ALA A 223 -0.54 -6.86 -16.98
C ALA A 223 -0.11 -7.28 -18.36
N THR A 224 -0.59 -6.62 -19.37
CA THR A 224 0.04 -6.68 -20.67
C THR A 224 1.41 -6.04 -20.56
N ASP A 225 2.40 -6.72 -21.03
CA ASP A 225 3.79 -6.36 -20.82
C ASP A 225 4.30 -5.20 -21.63
N SER A 226 3.69 -4.99 -22.77
CA SER A 226 4.05 -3.88 -23.70
C SER A 226 4.21 -2.53 -23.02
N ILE A 227 3.90 -2.52 -21.80
CA ILE A 227 3.72 -1.38 -21.03
C ILE A 227 4.78 -1.00 -20.07
N PHE A 228 5.35 -1.94 -19.42
CA PHE A 228 6.38 -1.68 -18.46
C PHE A 228 7.77 -1.71 -19.07
N GLY A 229 7.87 -1.92 -20.30
CA GLY A 229 9.14 -1.91 -20.93
C GLY A 229 9.02 -2.08 -22.42
N SER A 230 9.58 -1.17 -23.13
CA SER A 230 9.66 -1.22 -24.58
C SER A 230 10.30 -2.51 -25.11
N ASN A 231 10.95 -3.24 -24.29
CA ASN A 231 11.65 -4.48 -24.61
C ASN A 231 10.98 -5.72 -24.05
N ASN A 232 9.85 -5.58 -23.42
CA ASN A 232 9.11 -6.72 -22.94
C ASN A 232 8.57 -7.53 -24.11
N THR A 233 8.64 -8.80 -23.96
CA THR A 233 8.21 -9.75 -24.97
C THR A 233 7.01 -10.53 -24.54
N THR A 234 6.53 -10.26 -23.36
CA THR A 234 5.41 -10.97 -22.78
C THR A 234 4.22 -10.03 -22.70
N ASP A 235 3.09 -10.58 -22.88
CA ASP A 235 1.82 -9.90 -22.92
C ASP A 235 1.09 -10.02 -21.59
N GLY A 236 1.65 -9.99 -20.50
CA GLY A 236 1.03 -10.06 -19.17
C GLY A 236 -0.09 -11.10 -18.98
N VAL A 237 -0.68 -11.58 -20.04
CA VAL A 237 -1.62 -12.72 -20.03
C VAL A 237 -0.89 -14.02 -20.21
N SER A 238 0.36 -13.99 -20.59
CA SER A 238 1.23 -15.15 -20.67
C SER A 238 1.46 -15.77 -19.28
N THR A 239 1.67 -17.05 -19.24
CA THR A 239 2.08 -17.76 -18.03
C THR A 239 3.57 -17.64 -17.73
N SER A 240 4.36 -17.14 -18.69
CA SER A 240 5.80 -17.01 -18.57
C SER A 240 6.27 -15.63 -19.03
N GLY A 241 7.40 -15.21 -18.52
CA GLY A 241 8.01 -13.93 -18.85
C GLY A 241 7.77 -12.86 -17.79
N THR A 242 8.38 -11.72 -18.01
CA THR A 242 8.27 -10.56 -17.14
C THR A 242 6.81 -10.10 -17.07
N ASN A 243 6.30 -9.82 -15.89
CA ASN A 243 4.92 -9.44 -15.62
C ASN A 243 3.85 -10.51 -15.96
N GLY A 244 4.23 -11.72 -16.30
CA GLY A 244 3.31 -12.85 -16.35
C GLY A 244 2.91 -13.33 -14.95
N MET A 245 1.85 -14.15 -14.86
CA MET A 245 1.37 -14.63 -13.56
C MET A 245 2.43 -15.45 -12.79
N LEU A 246 3.31 -16.15 -13.47
CA LEU A 246 4.42 -16.87 -12.84
C LEU A 246 5.50 -15.92 -12.31
N ASP A 247 5.68 -14.77 -12.91
CA ASP A 247 6.59 -13.74 -12.40
C ASP A 247 6.04 -13.17 -11.06
N VAL A 248 4.75 -12.92 -10.96
CA VAL A 248 4.11 -12.53 -9.68
C VAL A 248 4.33 -13.61 -8.62
N ALA A 249 4.10 -14.87 -8.95
CA ALA A 249 4.35 -15.99 -8.05
C ALA A 249 5.82 -16.03 -7.60
N ASN A 250 6.74 -15.89 -8.54
CA ASN A 250 8.17 -15.88 -8.26
C ASN A 250 8.57 -14.74 -7.32
N ARG A 251 8.06 -13.53 -7.54
CA ARG A 251 8.31 -12.37 -6.65
C ARG A 251 7.82 -12.62 -5.23
N ILE A 252 6.62 -13.20 -5.08
CA ILE A 252 6.07 -13.55 -3.76
C ILE A 252 6.93 -14.62 -3.08
N ILE A 253 7.29 -15.68 -3.81
CA ILE A 253 8.12 -16.79 -3.27
C ILE A 253 9.50 -16.28 -2.86
N ILE A 254 10.16 -15.48 -3.69
CA ILE A 254 11.47 -14.90 -3.39
C ILE A 254 11.36 -13.94 -2.18
N GLY A 255 10.36 -13.08 -2.18
CA GLY A 255 10.13 -12.15 -1.08
C GLY A 255 9.99 -12.89 0.25
N TYR A 256 9.19 -13.93 0.29
CA TYR A 256 9.05 -14.78 1.47
C TYR A 256 10.34 -15.56 1.81
N GLY A 257 10.83 -16.34 0.84
CA GLY A 257 11.88 -17.34 1.10
C GLY A 257 13.26 -16.75 1.33
N MET A 258 13.57 -15.62 0.70
CA MET A 258 14.92 -15.03 0.75
C MET A 258 14.97 -13.72 1.52
N SER A 259 13.87 -13.02 1.62
CA SER A 259 13.82 -11.66 2.18
C SER A 259 12.92 -11.51 3.42
N ASN A 260 12.33 -12.59 3.89
CA ASN A 260 11.42 -12.61 5.05
C ASN A 260 10.27 -11.57 4.94
N MET A 261 9.84 -11.27 3.72
CA MET A 261 8.71 -10.39 3.50
C MET A 261 7.42 -11.03 3.99
N THR A 262 6.55 -10.25 4.60
CA THR A 262 5.28 -10.73 5.17
C THR A 262 4.05 -10.12 4.49
N MET A 263 4.24 -9.23 3.54
CA MET A 263 3.20 -8.57 2.77
C MET A 263 3.63 -8.41 1.31
N TYR A 264 2.66 -8.52 0.40
CA TYR A 264 2.79 -8.13 -0.99
C TYR A 264 1.58 -7.26 -1.38
N GLU A 265 1.84 -6.02 -1.71
CA GLU A 265 0.80 -5.04 -2.04
C GLU A 265 0.73 -4.78 -3.54
N PHE A 266 -0.47 -4.88 -4.08
CA PHE A 266 -0.74 -4.64 -5.51
C PHE A 266 -1.24 -3.22 -5.74
N GLN A 267 -0.72 -2.57 -6.77
CA GLN A 267 -1.12 -1.23 -7.20
C GLN A 267 -1.46 -1.24 -8.70
N PRO A 268 -2.67 -0.85 -9.05
CA PRO A 268 -3.89 -0.70 -8.26
C PRO A 268 -4.69 -2.02 -8.15
N SER A 269 -5.65 -2.08 -7.23
CA SER A 269 -6.54 -3.25 -7.13
C SER A 269 -7.57 -3.29 -8.26
N VAL A 270 -8.20 -2.17 -8.55
CA VAL A 270 -9.18 -2.01 -9.65
C VAL A 270 -8.85 -0.76 -10.44
N ALA A 271 -8.75 -0.86 -11.74
CA ALA A 271 -8.54 0.29 -12.61
C ALA A 271 -9.20 0.13 -13.97
N ALA A 272 -9.42 1.27 -14.62
CA ALA A 272 -9.74 1.34 -16.03
C ALA A 272 -8.45 1.44 -16.86
N PHE A 273 -8.49 0.79 -18.00
CA PHE A 273 -7.46 0.95 -19.03
C PHE A 273 -8.13 1.13 -20.38
N TYR A 274 -7.73 2.15 -21.11
CA TYR A 274 -8.23 2.47 -22.45
C TYR A 274 -7.17 3.22 -23.23
N ASP A 275 -7.35 3.29 -24.54
CA ASP A 275 -6.41 3.99 -25.42
C ASP A 275 -6.18 5.43 -24.97
N GLY A 276 -4.92 5.80 -24.85
CA GLY A 276 -4.52 7.11 -24.34
C GLY A 276 -4.37 7.22 -22.82
N SER A 277 -4.60 6.15 -22.07
CA SER A 277 -4.25 6.10 -20.65
C SER A 277 -2.75 6.31 -20.47
N VAL A 278 -2.37 7.07 -19.46
CA VAL A 278 -0.95 7.36 -19.15
C VAL A 278 -0.23 6.09 -18.69
N TYR A 279 -0.93 5.26 -17.93
CA TYR A 279 -0.42 3.99 -17.45
C TYR A 279 -1.11 2.81 -18.09
N TYR A 280 -0.48 1.75 -18.03
CA TYR A 280 -0.82 0.48 -18.64
C TYR A 280 -1.58 -0.44 -17.69
N PRO A 281 -2.26 -1.48 -18.19
CA PRO A 281 -2.92 -2.45 -17.33
C PRO A 281 -1.91 -3.07 -16.35
N LYS A 282 -2.11 -2.80 -15.09
CA LYS A 282 -1.30 -3.33 -13.98
C LYS A 282 -2.15 -3.74 -12.78
N GLN A 283 -3.45 -3.64 -12.92
CA GLN A 283 -4.47 -3.88 -11.90
C GLN A 283 -4.83 -5.35 -11.75
N LEU A 284 -5.36 -5.70 -10.59
CA LEU A 284 -5.92 -7.04 -10.33
C LEU A 284 -7.24 -7.27 -11.07
N ILE A 285 -8.08 -6.23 -11.15
CA ILE A 285 -9.37 -6.26 -11.84
C ILE A 285 -9.48 -5.06 -12.76
N THR A 286 -9.88 -5.31 -14.00
CA THR A 286 -10.07 -4.26 -15.01
C THR A 286 -11.55 -3.88 -15.10
N ALA A 287 -11.86 -2.59 -14.97
CA ALA A 287 -13.22 -2.05 -15.07
C ALA A 287 -13.23 -0.83 -16.00
N ASN A 288 -13.00 -1.06 -17.30
CA ASN A 288 -12.79 0.00 -18.29
C ASN A 288 -13.97 0.95 -18.48
N LYS A 289 -15.17 0.46 -18.26
CA LYS A 289 -16.42 1.23 -18.39
C LYS A 289 -17.27 0.99 -17.16
N PRO A 290 -16.97 1.62 -16.03
CA PRO A 290 -17.63 1.32 -14.75
C PRO A 290 -19.16 1.51 -14.79
N TRP A 291 -19.66 2.42 -15.62
CA TRP A 291 -21.09 2.62 -15.82
C TRP A 291 -21.80 1.47 -16.55
N SER A 292 -21.08 0.58 -17.24
CA SER A 292 -21.64 -0.61 -17.88
C SER A 292 -21.84 -1.78 -16.93
N GLY A 293 -21.15 -1.79 -15.81
CA GLY A 293 -21.10 -2.92 -14.87
C GLY A 293 -20.20 -4.07 -15.32
N TYR A 294 -19.53 -3.94 -16.46
CA TYR A 294 -18.58 -4.94 -16.94
C TYR A 294 -17.23 -4.82 -16.24
N TYR A 295 -16.65 -5.96 -15.87
CA TYR A 295 -15.29 -6.06 -15.34
C TYR A 295 -14.63 -7.37 -15.75
N GLU A 296 -13.33 -7.40 -15.70
CA GLU A 296 -12.50 -8.58 -15.98
C GLU A 296 -11.57 -8.86 -14.81
N ILE A 297 -11.48 -10.12 -14.42
CA ILE A 297 -10.55 -10.58 -13.39
C ILE A 297 -9.22 -10.88 -14.03
N GLY A 298 -8.17 -10.24 -13.54
CA GLY A 298 -6.79 -10.44 -14.03
C GLY A 298 -6.17 -11.73 -13.49
N ASN A 299 -5.23 -12.28 -14.27
CA ASN A 299 -4.47 -13.48 -13.87
C ASN A 299 -3.67 -13.27 -12.57
N GLY A 300 -3.29 -12.01 -12.26
CA GLY A 300 -2.62 -11.68 -11.00
C GLY A 300 -3.49 -11.94 -9.78
N LEU A 301 -4.81 -11.66 -9.86
CA LEU A 301 -5.72 -11.99 -8.78
C LEU A 301 -5.84 -13.52 -8.60
N VAL A 302 -6.01 -14.24 -9.70
CA VAL A 302 -6.08 -15.71 -9.67
C VAL A 302 -4.81 -16.30 -9.06
N MET A 303 -3.63 -15.81 -9.47
CA MET A 303 -2.36 -16.24 -8.88
C MET A 303 -2.26 -15.90 -7.39
N THR A 304 -2.74 -14.73 -6.99
CA THR A 304 -2.77 -14.35 -5.57
C THR A 304 -3.62 -15.33 -4.76
N MET A 305 -4.74 -15.78 -5.28
CA MET A 305 -5.61 -16.76 -4.63
C MET A 305 -4.90 -18.10 -4.39
N HIS A 306 -3.94 -18.50 -5.23
CA HIS A 306 -3.12 -19.69 -4.98
C HIS A 306 -2.25 -19.56 -3.73
N PHE A 307 -1.93 -18.35 -3.28
CA PHE A 307 -1.23 -18.11 -2.02
C PHE A 307 -2.21 -17.91 -0.87
N THR A 308 -3.15 -17.01 -1.01
CA THR A 308 -4.02 -16.58 0.08
C THR A 308 -5.02 -17.65 0.52
N ASN A 309 -5.39 -18.58 -0.36
CA ASN A 309 -6.23 -19.72 0.02
C ASN A 309 -5.51 -20.70 0.96
N PHE A 310 -4.19 -20.77 0.89
CA PHE A 310 -3.38 -21.73 1.64
C PHE A 310 -2.49 -21.09 2.70
N ILE A 311 -2.28 -19.78 2.65
CA ILE A 311 -1.46 -19.04 3.60
C ILE A 311 -2.34 -17.96 4.24
N LYS A 312 -2.57 -18.10 5.54
CA LYS A 312 -3.44 -17.16 6.27
C LYS A 312 -2.61 -16.24 7.15
N LYS A 313 -3.13 -15.04 7.41
CA LYS A 313 -2.53 -14.06 8.32
C LYS A 313 -2.19 -14.72 9.67
N GLY A 314 -0.99 -14.48 10.17
CA GLY A 314 -0.48 -15.06 11.41
C GLY A 314 0.22 -16.41 11.26
N TRP A 315 0.20 -17.02 10.08
CA TRP A 315 0.98 -18.24 9.83
C TRP A 315 2.46 -17.92 9.73
N GLN A 316 3.29 -18.87 10.18
CA GLN A 316 4.74 -18.73 10.11
C GLN A 316 5.29 -19.56 8.97
N TYR A 317 6.18 -18.95 8.19
CA TYR A 317 6.90 -19.65 7.14
C TYR A 317 8.02 -20.51 7.74
N ILE A 318 8.00 -21.81 7.45
CA ILE A 318 9.00 -22.77 7.95
C ILE A 318 10.02 -23.01 6.85
N THR A 319 11.08 -22.20 6.84
CA THR A 319 12.16 -22.27 5.85
C THR A 319 12.81 -23.66 5.74
N SER A 320 12.94 -24.36 6.85
CA SER A 320 13.52 -25.73 6.87
C SER A 320 12.62 -26.79 6.20
N GLY A 321 11.34 -26.46 6.03
CA GLY A 321 10.37 -27.32 5.35
C GLY A 321 10.17 -27.01 3.88
N CYS A 322 10.86 -26.00 3.37
CA CYS A 322 10.69 -25.51 2.01
C CYS A 322 11.93 -25.85 1.18
N TYR A 323 11.74 -26.70 0.21
CA TYR A 323 12.79 -27.08 -0.75
C TYR A 323 12.17 -27.34 -2.14
N GLY A 324 12.93 -27.05 -3.17
CA GLY A 324 12.60 -27.46 -4.53
C GLY A 324 13.19 -28.82 -4.86
N ASP A 325 12.71 -29.43 -5.90
CA ASP A 325 13.19 -30.72 -6.42
C ASP A 325 14.58 -30.63 -7.07
N GLY A 326 15.20 -29.47 -7.06
CA GLY A 326 16.51 -29.24 -7.64
C GLY A 326 16.51 -29.04 -9.17
N THR A 327 15.35 -28.93 -9.77
CA THR A 327 15.21 -28.65 -11.22
C THR A 327 15.20 -27.15 -11.54
N GLN A 328 15.50 -26.31 -10.60
CA GLN A 328 15.61 -24.89 -10.84
C GLN A 328 16.93 -24.54 -11.51
N SER A 329 16.82 -24.08 -12.71
CA SER A 329 17.89 -23.42 -13.45
C SER A 329 18.05 -21.99 -13.01
#